data_1b8e359d46f352824e9c7753208eae8b
#
_entry.id   1b8e359d46f352824e9c7753208eae8b
#
_cell.length_a   1.000
_cell.length_b   1.000
_cell.length_c   1.000
_cell.angle_alpha   90.00
_cell.angle_beta   90.00
_cell.angle_gamma   90.00
#
_symmetry.space_group_name_H-M   'P 1'
#
loop_
_entity.id
_entity.type
_entity.pdbx_description
1 polymer ?
#
loop_
_entity_poly.entity_id
_entity_poly.type
_entity_poly.pdbx_seq_one_letter_code
_entity_poly.pdbx_strand_id
1 'polypeptide(L)'
;MNTEPSSRPATPGEEMIRLMTDAGLPAVEPATSRDRGAGPFARLVLRGAMVVTGTGAPPWGPADIVVERGRIAEIRPVGAPGQPIAPARRPAAGDHEIDCHGKFVTPGFIDCHAHIGIFFHAASGPMAPADYVYKLWLAHGVTTVREMGSFNGLDWTLDQKRKAATGAIAAPRILAHAYFPAVPDLVQVIHTPDEARAWLRDVKARGADGIKFMGAPPKLMQAALDECGKLGLRSGCHHSQQAVAQMNTLRTAGWGLTSQEHYYGLPESLFEGRALQDYPPDYNYMDEYHRFSLAGQGFAQAAPPGSAKWQEVLQKFLALDFSFVPTFSIYDANRDQMRARRADWHDEYTWAGLLEYFKPARGGHGAYWYRWSITDEVQWKTQYRIWMQFLNDYKNLGGRVCTGSDSGFIYQTYGFGFIRELELLQEAGFTPLEVLAAATVKGAQLLGLEDETGAVEVGKAADLLIHDVNPLSDFKLLYGTGAMRFNDATNAVEWHRGLKYTIKDGVIYDTAELLADVRELGKASWEEDEPARLASPQKKDAE
;
A
#
# COMPACT_ATOMS: atom_id res chain seq x y z
N MET A 1 -33.27 16.37 -40.28
CA MET A 1 -32.37 15.19 -40.29
C MET A 1 -31.88 15.01 -38.87
N ASN A 2 -32.53 14.10 -38.12
CA ASN A 2 -32.12 13.75 -36.79
C ASN A 2 -30.91 12.79 -36.93
N THR A 3 -29.73 13.23 -36.57
CA THR A 3 -28.58 12.34 -36.41
C THR A 3 -28.72 11.61 -35.08
N GLU A 4 -29.07 10.32 -35.13
CA GLU A 4 -28.95 9.45 -33.97
C GLU A 4 -27.50 9.46 -33.47
N PRO A 5 -27.26 9.48 -32.14
CA PRO A 5 -25.92 9.41 -31.63
C PRO A 5 -25.32 8.03 -31.97
N SER A 6 -24.10 8.01 -32.50
CA SER A 6 -23.40 6.81 -32.90
C SER A 6 -23.27 5.86 -31.71
N SER A 7 -23.73 4.62 -31.84
CA SER A 7 -23.68 3.55 -30.85
C SER A 7 -22.26 2.93 -30.74
N ARG A 8 -21.26 3.77 -30.51
CA ARG A 8 -19.93 3.25 -30.13
C ARG A 8 -20.02 2.68 -28.71
N PRO A 9 -19.55 1.46 -28.45
CA PRO A 9 -19.43 0.97 -27.08
C PRO A 9 -18.61 1.96 -26.24
N ALA A 10 -19.07 2.27 -25.03
CA ALA A 10 -18.33 3.11 -24.11
C ALA A 10 -16.95 2.50 -23.83
N THR A 11 -15.93 3.33 -23.76
CA THR A 11 -14.61 2.87 -23.28
C THR A 11 -14.70 2.52 -21.78
N PRO A 12 -13.82 1.66 -21.24
CA PRO A 12 -13.79 1.38 -19.81
C PRO A 12 -13.71 2.63 -18.93
N GLY A 13 -13.02 3.68 -19.40
CA GLY A 13 -12.99 4.97 -18.73
C GLY A 13 -14.33 5.72 -18.78
N GLU A 14 -15.00 5.72 -19.92
CA GLU A 14 -16.34 6.32 -20.06
C GLU A 14 -17.38 5.54 -19.25
N GLU A 15 -17.27 4.21 -19.17
CA GLU A 15 -18.14 3.40 -18.33
C GLU A 15 -17.89 3.66 -16.84
N MET A 16 -16.62 3.77 -16.42
CA MET A 16 -16.25 4.17 -15.07
C MET A 16 -16.82 5.56 -14.73
N ILE A 17 -16.64 6.53 -15.62
CA ILE A 17 -17.19 7.90 -15.47
C ILE A 17 -18.71 7.83 -15.33
N ARG A 18 -19.39 7.04 -16.16
CA ARG A 18 -20.84 6.89 -16.10
C ARG A 18 -21.29 6.28 -14.77
N LEU A 19 -20.63 5.23 -14.30
CA LEU A 19 -20.89 4.64 -12.99
C LEU A 19 -20.67 5.64 -11.85
N MET A 20 -19.64 6.46 -11.97
CA MET A 20 -19.35 7.51 -10.98
C MET A 20 -20.38 8.65 -10.99
N THR A 21 -21.00 8.98 -12.14
CA THR A 21 -21.96 10.09 -12.26
C THR A 21 -23.42 9.70 -12.01
N ASP A 22 -23.83 8.50 -12.45
CA ASP A 22 -25.26 8.14 -12.50
C ASP A 22 -25.82 7.61 -11.17
N ALA A 23 -24.99 7.13 -10.26
CA ALA A 23 -25.45 6.36 -9.11
C ALA A 23 -25.27 7.03 -7.74
N GLY A 24 -24.57 8.16 -7.64
CA GLY A 24 -24.11 8.64 -6.33
C GLY A 24 -23.34 7.50 -5.67
N LEU A 25 -22.11 7.25 -6.10
CA LEU A 25 -21.32 6.10 -5.64
C LEU A 25 -21.29 6.03 -4.11
N PRO A 26 -21.51 4.86 -3.51
CA PRO A 26 -21.40 4.71 -2.08
C PRO A 26 -19.98 5.05 -1.65
N ALA A 27 -19.87 5.93 -0.67
CA ALA A 27 -18.60 6.22 0.00
C ALA A 27 -18.49 5.40 1.29
N VAL A 28 -17.25 5.13 1.67
CA VAL A 28 -16.94 4.52 2.96
C VAL A 28 -17.41 5.46 4.09
N GLU A 29 -17.95 4.91 5.16
CA GLU A 29 -18.28 5.69 6.36
C GLU A 29 -17.01 6.35 6.93
N PRO A 30 -16.98 7.70 7.05
CA PRO A 30 -15.79 8.41 7.50
C PRO A 30 -15.54 8.23 8.98
N ALA A 31 -14.28 8.19 9.42
CA ALA A 31 -13.94 8.32 10.83
C ALA A 31 -14.27 9.73 11.32
N THR A 32 -14.87 9.84 12.51
CA THR A 32 -15.39 11.10 13.05
C THR A 32 -14.65 11.61 14.26
N SER A 33 -14.11 10.70 15.10
CA SER A 33 -13.42 11.04 16.35
C SER A 33 -12.32 10.04 16.65
N ARG A 34 -11.36 10.46 17.49
CA ARG A 34 -10.31 9.59 18.02
C ARG A 34 -10.77 8.96 19.33
N ASP A 35 -10.99 7.67 19.32
CA ASP A 35 -11.38 6.86 20.48
C ASP A 35 -10.20 6.09 21.11
N ARG A 36 -9.06 6.03 20.44
CA ARG A 36 -7.84 5.35 20.87
C ARG A 36 -6.62 6.26 20.80
N GLY A 37 -5.57 5.89 21.54
CA GLY A 37 -4.29 6.57 21.57
C GLY A 37 -4.14 7.57 22.71
N ALA A 38 -2.97 7.53 23.36
CA ALA A 38 -2.57 8.40 24.45
C ALA A 38 -1.68 9.55 23.97
N GLY A 39 -1.89 10.74 24.49
CA GLY A 39 -1.13 11.94 24.12
C GLY A 39 -1.78 12.75 22.97
N PRO A 40 -1.03 13.59 22.21
CA PRO A 40 0.42 13.75 22.39
C PRO A 40 0.79 14.38 23.75
N PHE A 41 1.92 13.97 24.29
CA PHE A 41 2.47 14.51 25.54
C PHE A 41 3.35 15.73 25.26
N ALA A 42 3.48 16.66 26.23
CA ALA A 42 4.39 17.79 26.08
C ALA A 42 5.84 17.30 25.93
N ARG A 43 6.20 16.25 26.69
CA ARG A 43 7.49 15.57 26.61
C ARG A 43 7.31 14.05 26.87
N LEU A 44 7.48 13.26 25.81
CA LEU A 44 7.54 11.80 25.88
C LEU A 44 9.01 11.34 25.82
N VAL A 45 9.40 10.38 26.65
CA VAL A 45 10.75 9.81 26.61
C VAL A 45 10.69 8.28 26.48
N LEU A 46 11.30 7.76 25.42
CA LEU A 46 11.53 6.33 25.25
C LEU A 46 12.89 5.97 25.83
N ARG A 47 12.92 5.09 26.84
CA ARG A 47 14.09 4.83 27.68
C ARG A 47 14.85 3.58 27.27
N GLY A 48 16.11 3.72 26.82
CA GLY A 48 17.04 2.62 26.65
C GLY A 48 16.81 1.72 25.44
N ALA A 49 16.26 2.27 24.37
CA ALA A 49 15.93 1.55 23.14
C ALA A 49 17.15 1.15 22.30
N MET A 50 17.07 0.03 21.59
CA MET A 50 17.88 -0.25 20.41
C MET A 50 17.24 0.46 19.21
N VAL A 51 17.97 1.38 18.59
CA VAL A 51 17.47 2.22 17.51
C VAL A 51 17.82 1.62 16.15
N VAL A 52 16.81 1.44 15.29
CA VAL A 52 16.97 1.10 13.88
C VAL A 52 16.50 2.31 13.08
N THR A 53 17.42 3.02 12.45
CA THR A 53 17.12 4.35 11.88
C THR A 53 16.22 4.34 10.67
N GLY A 54 16.05 3.21 9.98
CA GLY A 54 15.32 3.12 8.70
C GLY A 54 16.17 3.46 7.47
N THR A 55 17.41 3.89 7.64
CA THR A 55 18.30 4.32 6.54
C THR A 55 19.13 3.18 5.93
N GLY A 56 18.96 1.95 6.41
CA GLY A 56 19.81 0.80 6.06
C GLY A 56 21.01 0.62 6.99
N ALA A 57 21.22 1.52 7.95
CA ALA A 57 22.28 1.39 8.95
C ALA A 57 21.94 0.30 9.99
N PRO A 58 22.96 -0.41 10.54
CA PRO A 58 22.76 -1.41 11.59
C PRO A 58 22.09 -0.80 12.84
N PRO A 59 21.37 -1.64 13.66
CA PRO A 59 20.85 -1.21 14.95
C PRO A 59 21.95 -0.73 15.88
N TRP A 60 21.67 0.31 16.66
CA TRP A 60 22.58 0.82 17.68
C TRP A 60 21.82 1.22 18.95
N GLY A 61 22.50 1.29 20.06
CA GLY A 61 21.90 1.62 21.37
C GLY A 61 22.71 1.03 22.52
N PRO A 62 22.19 1.09 23.75
CA PRO A 62 20.92 1.69 24.15
C PRO A 62 20.91 3.22 24.04
N ALA A 63 19.77 3.76 23.62
CA ALA A 63 19.56 5.20 23.51
C ALA A 63 18.22 5.61 24.15
N ASP A 64 18.18 6.82 24.71
CA ASP A 64 16.94 7.48 25.09
C ASP A 64 16.50 8.39 23.96
N ILE A 65 15.23 8.32 23.56
CA ILE A 65 14.63 9.17 22.51
C ILE A 65 13.64 10.11 23.18
N VAL A 66 13.83 11.41 22.97
CA VAL A 66 12.95 12.46 23.50
C VAL A 66 12.07 12.97 22.37
N VAL A 67 10.77 12.99 22.62
CA VAL A 67 9.74 13.55 21.72
C VAL A 67 9.10 14.75 22.37
N GLU A 68 9.10 15.88 21.67
CA GLU A 68 8.44 17.12 22.09
C GLU A 68 7.59 17.67 20.94
N ARG A 69 6.35 18.06 21.24
CA ARG A 69 5.41 18.61 20.24
C ARG A 69 5.26 17.70 18.99
N GLY A 70 5.22 16.38 19.21
CA GLY A 70 5.10 15.41 18.13
C GLY A 70 6.34 15.20 17.27
N ARG A 71 7.51 15.77 17.65
CA ARG A 71 8.78 15.61 16.93
C ARG A 71 9.87 15.03 17.81
N ILE A 72 10.79 14.32 17.18
CA ILE A 72 11.99 13.79 17.84
C ILE A 72 12.91 14.99 18.14
N ALA A 73 12.98 15.36 19.42
CA ALA A 73 13.78 16.49 19.89
C ALA A 73 15.24 16.10 20.17
N GLU A 74 15.46 14.87 20.65
CA GLU A 74 16.79 14.38 21.00
C GLU A 74 16.86 12.85 20.87
N ILE A 75 18.02 12.34 20.45
CA ILE A 75 18.37 10.92 20.53
C ILE A 75 19.72 10.84 21.24
N ARG A 76 19.73 10.32 22.46
CA ARG A 76 20.93 10.32 23.31
C ARG A 76 21.43 8.89 23.57
N PRO A 77 22.64 8.52 23.11
CA PRO A 77 23.29 7.29 23.55
C PRO A 77 23.52 7.30 25.05
N VAL A 78 23.02 6.28 25.76
CA VAL A 78 23.08 6.27 27.23
C VAL A 78 23.99 5.18 27.79
N GLY A 79 24.48 4.29 26.94
CA GLY A 79 25.37 3.20 27.34
C GLY A 79 25.85 2.38 26.15
N ALA A 80 26.23 1.14 26.43
CA ALA A 80 26.57 0.11 25.46
C ALA A 80 25.75 -1.16 25.76
N PRO A 81 25.42 -2.00 24.76
CA PRO A 81 24.71 -3.26 24.99
C PRO A 81 25.40 -4.12 26.06
N GLY A 82 24.59 -4.66 26.98
CA GLY A 82 25.09 -5.51 28.07
C GLY A 82 25.82 -4.77 29.19
N GLN A 83 25.90 -3.45 29.17
CA GLN A 83 26.49 -2.65 30.23
C GLN A 83 25.42 -1.85 30.99
N PRO A 84 25.57 -1.63 32.31
CA PRO A 84 24.68 -0.78 33.09
C PRO A 84 24.66 0.65 32.53
N ILE A 85 23.46 1.21 32.42
CA ILE A 85 23.27 2.58 31.96
C ILE A 85 23.58 3.57 33.11
N ALA A 86 24.48 4.52 32.88
CA ALA A 86 24.77 5.57 33.84
C ALA A 86 23.61 6.59 33.91
N PRO A 87 22.95 6.77 35.09
CA PRO A 87 21.81 7.69 35.22
C PRO A 87 22.15 9.12 34.78
N ALA A 88 23.35 9.60 35.02
CA ALA A 88 23.83 10.94 34.66
C ALA A 88 23.90 11.20 33.12
N ARG A 89 23.85 10.14 32.32
CA ARG A 89 23.81 10.26 30.84
C ARG A 89 22.41 10.42 30.28
N ARG A 90 21.38 10.17 31.09
CA ARG A 90 19.99 10.22 30.62
C ARG A 90 19.49 11.64 30.46
N PRO A 91 18.64 11.94 29.47
CA PRO A 91 17.90 13.20 29.42
C PRO A 91 16.95 13.31 30.63
N ALA A 92 16.51 14.54 30.93
CA ALA A 92 15.52 14.79 31.97
C ALA A 92 14.25 13.96 31.75
N ALA A 93 13.50 13.74 32.83
CA ALA A 93 12.23 13.03 32.80
C ALA A 93 11.22 13.73 31.89
N GLY A 94 10.32 12.94 31.31
CA GLY A 94 9.16 13.43 30.54
C GLY A 94 7.87 13.38 31.35
N ASP A 95 6.81 13.97 30.81
CA ASP A 95 5.46 13.83 31.35
C ASP A 95 4.95 12.39 31.22
N HIS A 96 5.47 11.70 30.22
CA HIS A 96 5.26 10.28 29.99
C HIS A 96 6.57 9.59 29.57
N GLU A 97 6.79 8.40 30.09
CA GLU A 97 7.98 7.61 29.78
C GLU A 97 7.61 6.17 29.43
N ILE A 98 8.27 5.62 28.42
CA ILE A 98 8.13 4.21 28.05
C ILE A 98 9.46 3.52 28.27
N ASP A 99 9.46 2.43 29.04
CA ASP A 99 10.61 1.57 29.17
C ASP A 99 10.81 0.73 27.91
N CYS A 100 11.91 1.02 27.20
CA CYS A 100 12.32 0.35 25.98
C CYS A 100 13.59 -0.51 26.18
N HIS A 101 13.98 -0.86 27.42
CA HIS A 101 15.09 -1.78 27.65
C HIS A 101 14.83 -3.13 26.98
N GLY A 102 15.79 -3.55 26.15
CA GLY A 102 15.68 -4.79 25.37
C GLY A 102 14.72 -4.71 24.18
N LYS A 103 14.06 -3.55 23.97
CA LYS A 103 13.15 -3.32 22.85
C LYS A 103 13.84 -2.57 21.72
N PHE A 104 13.23 -2.65 20.54
CA PHE A 104 13.70 -1.98 19.34
C PHE A 104 12.75 -0.84 18.96
N VAL A 105 13.33 0.27 18.48
CA VAL A 105 12.55 1.39 17.92
C VAL A 105 12.93 1.58 16.47
N THR A 106 11.93 1.54 15.58
CA THR A 106 12.05 1.80 14.15
C THR A 106 11.21 3.01 13.76
N PRO A 107 11.41 3.60 12.56
CA PRO A 107 10.43 4.55 12.02
C PRO A 107 9.10 3.85 11.78
N GLY A 108 8.01 4.63 11.78
CA GLY A 108 6.71 4.19 11.28
C GLY A 108 6.75 3.84 9.80
N PHE A 109 5.97 2.84 9.42
CA PHE A 109 5.91 2.36 8.04
C PHE A 109 5.11 3.31 7.15
N ILE A 110 5.48 3.32 5.86
CA ILE A 110 4.85 4.11 4.80
C ILE A 110 4.29 3.16 3.74
N ASP A 111 2.97 3.10 3.62
CA ASP A 111 2.30 2.36 2.56
C ASP A 111 2.10 3.30 1.35
N CYS A 112 2.95 3.13 0.33
CA CYS A 112 2.95 3.96 -0.86
C CYS A 112 1.87 3.60 -1.88
N HIS A 113 1.03 2.60 -1.61
CA HIS A 113 -0.12 2.25 -2.43
C HIS A 113 -1.23 1.67 -1.56
N ALA A 114 -2.15 2.53 -1.18
CA ALA A 114 -3.25 2.21 -0.29
C ALA A 114 -4.57 2.77 -0.81
N HIS A 115 -5.68 2.17 -0.39
CA HIS A 115 -7.04 2.63 -0.65
C HIS A 115 -7.84 2.61 0.65
N ILE A 116 -8.56 3.70 0.96
CA ILE A 116 -9.46 3.75 2.13
C ILE A 116 -10.81 3.18 1.70
N GLY A 117 -10.83 1.88 1.35
CA GLY A 117 -11.95 1.25 0.69
C GLY A 117 -12.16 1.75 -0.76
N ILE A 118 -13.07 1.10 -1.47
CA ILE A 118 -13.44 1.46 -2.84
C ILE A 118 -14.89 1.06 -3.08
N PHE A 119 -15.61 1.84 -3.87
CA PHE A 119 -17.03 1.64 -4.17
C PHE A 119 -17.39 0.25 -4.70
N PHE A 120 -16.46 -0.48 -5.32
CA PHE A 120 -16.68 -1.87 -5.74
C PHE A 120 -17.04 -2.81 -4.59
N HIS A 121 -16.57 -2.54 -3.37
CA HIS A 121 -16.88 -3.36 -2.20
C HIS A 121 -18.38 -3.37 -1.87
N ALA A 122 -19.10 -2.29 -2.19
CA ALA A 122 -20.54 -2.19 -1.96
C ALA A 122 -21.37 -3.24 -2.73
N ALA A 123 -20.80 -3.84 -3.78
CA ALA A 123 -21.46 -4.92 -4.51
C ALA A 123 -21.58 -6.23 -3.72
N SER A 124 -20.82 -6.38 -2.64
CA SER A 124 -20.71 -7.61 -1.83
C SER A 124 -21.21 -7.44 -0.39
N GLY A 125 -21.86 -6.31 -0.08
CA GLY A 125 -22.40 -6.03 1.25
C GLY A 125 -21.97 -4.65 1.78
N PRO A 126 -22.21 -4.36 3.06
CA PRO A 126 -21.79 -3.13 3.69
C PRO A 126 -20.27 -2.97 3.61
N MET A 127 -19.81 -1.78 3.20
CA MET A 127 -18.38 -1.46 3.12
C MET A 127 -17.79 -1.31 4.53
N ALA A 128 -16.54 -1.75 4.68
CA ALA A 128 -15.80 -1.52 5.92
C ALA A 128 -15.64 -0.02 6.18
N PRO A 129 -15.95 0.49 7.40
CA PRO A 129 -15.78 1.91 7.71
C PRO A 129 -14.31 2.32 7.73
N ALA A 130 -14.03 3.60 7.54
CA ALA A 130 -12.67 4.13 7.54
C ALA A 130 -11.93 3.86 8.87
N ASP A 131 -12.64 3.91 10.00
CA ASP A 131 -12.09 3.63 11.32
C ASP A 131 -11.49 2.21 11.43
N TYR A 132 -12.19 1.20 10.88
CA TYR A 132 -11.68 -0.17 10.80
C TYR A 132 -10.38 -0.24 9.97
N VAL A 133 -10.34 0.42 8.82
CA VAL A 133 -9.16 0.45 7.94
C VAL A 133 -7.98 1.12 8.62
N TYR A 134 -8.21 2.27 9.27
CA TYR A 134 -7.17 3.04 9.94
C TYR A 134 -6.59 2.29 11.15
N LYS A 135 -7.45 1.66 11.96
CA LYS A 135 -7.02 0.85 13.11
C LYS A 135 -6.16 -0.33 12.66
N LEU A 136 -6.50 -0.99 11.55
CA LEU A 136 -5.68 -2.06 10.98
C LEU A 136 -4.30 -1.56 10.52
N TRP A 137 -4.22 -0.41 9.85
CA TRP A 137 -2.93 0.14 9.46
C TRP A 137 -2.08 0.50 10.68
N LEU A 138 -2.63 1.22 11.65
CA LEU A 138 -1.90 1.57 12.87
C LEU A 138 -1.49 0.34 13.68
N ALA A 139 -2.34 -0.69 13.76
CA ALA A 139 -2.04 -1.95 14.45
C ALA A 139 -0.88 -2.73 13.81
N HIS A 140 -0.58 -2.47 12.53
CA HIS A 140 0.54 -3.06 11.80
C HIS A 140 1.69 -2.07 11.55
N GLY A 141 1.70 -0.93 12.26
CA GLY A 141 2.80 0.02 12.23
C GLY A 141 2.79 1.00 11.06
N VAL A 142 1.75 1.03 10.23
CA VAL A 142 1.65 1.98 9.13
C VAL A 142 1.21 3.35 9.66
N THR A 143 2.10 4.33 9.60
CA THR A 143 1.88 5.70 10.08
C THR A 143 1.65 6.71 8.97
N THR A 144 1.92 6.34 7.73
CA THR A 144 1.69 7.18 6.54
C THR A 144 1.17 6.30 5.39
N VAL A 145 0.14 6.78 4.71
CA VAL A 145 -0.44 6.13 3.54
C VAL A 145 -0.55 7.09 2.37
N ARG A 146 -0.26 6.60 1.17
CA ARG A 146 -0.60 7.28 -0.08
C ARG A 146 -1.92 6.69 -0.59
N GLU A 147 -3.01 7.43 -0.38
CA GLU A 147 -4.34 7.07 -0.90
C GLU A 147 -4.36 7.23 -2.42
N MET A 148 -4.39 6.10 -3.13
CA MET A 148 -4.20 6.03 -4.58
C MET A 148 -5.53 6.05 -5.34
N GLY A 149 -6.16 7.24 -5.39
CA GLY A 149 -7.31 7.46 -6.24
C GLY A 149 -8.40 8.34 -5.66
N SER A 150 -8.46 8.51 -4.34
CA SER A 150 -9.54 9.26 -3.66
C SER A 150 -10.93 8.78 -4.11
N PHE A 151 -11.12 7.46 -4.13
CA PHE A 151 -12.34 6.83 -4.68
C PHE A 151 -13.61 7.10 -3.87
N ASN A 152 -13.49 7.64 -2.65
CA ASN A 152 -14.61 8.14 -1.85
C ASN A 152 -14.96 9.62 -2.15
N GLY A 153 -14.24 10.25 -3.08
CA GLY A 153 -14.26 11.67 -3.36
C GLY A 153 -13.02 12.39 -2.84
N LEU A 154 -12.59 13.42 -3.59
CA LEU A 154 -11.41 14.19 -3.18
C LEU A 154 -11.69 14.98 -1.90
N ASP A 155 -12.85 15.63 -1.78
CA ASP A 155 -13.22 16.40 -0.58
C ASP A 155 -13.35 15.51 0.64
N TRP A 156 -13.89 14.29 0.49
CA TRP A 156 -13.95 13.28 1.54
C TRP A 156 -12.53 12.91 2.00
N THR A 157 -11.64 12.60 1.07
CA THR A 157 -10.24 12.22 1.37
C THR A 157 -9.49 13.37 2.05
N LEU A 158 -9.67 14.61 1.58
CA LEU A 158 -9.06 15.79 2.16
C LEU A 158 -9.60 16.11 3.57
N ASP A 159 -10.88 15.81 3.86
CA ASP A 159 -11.42 15.91 5.20
C ASP A 159 -10.76 14.91 6.16
N GLN A 160 -10.67 13.63 5.76
CA GLN A 160 -9.98 12.61 6.54
C GLN A 160 -8.49 12.95 6.74
N LYS A 161 -7.82 13.46 5.72
CA LYS A 161 -6.44 13.96 5.80
C LYS A 161 -6.29 15.05 6.85
N ARG A 162 -7.18 16.05 6.87
CA ARG A 162 -7.15 17.14 7.88
C ARG A 162 -7.37 16.62 9.30
N LYS A 163 -8.35 15.73 9.48
CA LYS A 163 -8.65 15.11 10.78
C LYS A 163 -7.49 14.25 11.27
N ALA A 164 -6.86 13.47 10.38
CA ALA A 164 -5.67 12.68 10.70
C ALA A 164 -4.47 13.57 11.10
N ALA A 165 -4.25 14.67 10.38
CA ALA A 165 -3.15 15.60 10.65
C ALA A 165 -3.28 16.32 12.00
N THR A 166 -4.51 16.58 12.44
CA THR A 166 -4.79 17.21 13.75
C THR A 166 -4.91 16.20 14.90
N GLY A 167 -4.83 14.89 14.61
CA GLY A 167 -5.09 13.84 15.60
C GLY A 167 -6.54 13.77 16.07
N ALA A 168 -7.48 14.34 15.31
CA ALA A 168 -8.91 14.26 15.61
C ALA A 168 -9.49 12.86 15.38
N ILE A 169 -8.85 12.04 14.58
CA ILE A 169 -9.16 10.63 14.33
C ILE A 169 -7.92 9.77 14.53
N ALA A 170 -8.11 8.48 14.84
CA ALA A 170 -7.04 7.50 14.94
C ALA A 170 -6.69 6.97 13.54
N ALA A 171 -5.83 7.68 12.82
CA ALA A 171 -5.48 7.36 11.43
C ALA A 171 -4.00 7.63 11.13
N PRO A 172 -3.41 6.94 10.13
CA PRO A 172 -2.14 7.32 9.53
C PRO A 172 -2.20 8.73 8.93
N ARG A 173 -1.03 9.32 8.63
CA ARG A 173 -0.93 10.49 7.75
C ARG A 173 -1.39 10.09 6.35
N ILE A 174 -2.30 10.86 5.75
CA ILE A 174 -2.92 10.56 4.46
C ILE A 174 -2.39 11.53 3.40
N LEU A 175 -1.83 10.99 2.31
CA LEU A 175 -1.50 11.72 1.09
C LEU A 175 -2.61 11.47 0.07
N ALA A 176 -3.37 12.49 -0.30
CA ALA A 176 -4.50 12.38 -1.21
C ALA A 176 -4.05 12.46 -2.67
N HIS A 177 -4.08 11.34 -3.39
CA HIS A 177 -3.88 11.30 -4.84
C HIS A 177 -5.22 11.19 -5.54
N ALA A 178 -5.50 12.13 -6.45
CA ALA A 178 -6.73 12.12 -7.23
C ALA A 178 -6.61 11.18 -8.44
N TYR A 179 -7.63 10.38 -8.71
CA TYR A 179 -7.68 9.52 -9.90
C TYR A 179 -7.97 10.37 -11.14
N PHE A 180 -7.08 10.31 -12.14
CA PHE A 180 -7.21 11.05 -13.40
C PHE A 180 -8.01 10.22 -14.43
N PRO A 181 -9.04 10.78 -15.10
CA PRO A 181 -9.49 12.17 -15.03
C PRO A 181 -10.75 12.39 -14.15
N ALA A 182 -11.05 11.47 -13.26
CA ALA A 182 -12.32 11.52 -12.54
C ALA A 182 -12.22 11.00 -11.10
N VAL A 183 -12.57 11.85 -10.14
CA VAL A 183 -12.92 11.46 -8.78
C VAL A 183 -14.44 11.68 -8.58
N PRO A 184 -15.11 11.01 -7.64
CA PRO A 184 -16.58 11.07 -7.50
C PRO A 184 -17.17 12.49 -7.42
N ASP A 185 -16.45 13.43 -6.86
CA ASP A 185 -16.85 14.82 -6.68
C ASP A 185 -16.22 15.80 -7.70
N LEU A 186 -15.50 15.28 -8.70
CA LEU A 186 -14.96 16.05 -9.82
C LEU A 186 -14.83 15.15 -11.06
N VAL A 187 -15.94 14.90 -11.71
CA VAL A 187 -15.99 14.07 -12.92
C VAL A 187 -15.97 14.97 -14.16
N GLN A 188 -14.98 14.75 -15.02
CA GLN A 188 -14.85 15.48 -16.27
C GLN A 188 -14.38 14.56 -17.38
N VAL A 189 -15.04 14.63 -18.54
CA VAL A 189 -14.54 14.00 -19.77
C VAL A 189 -13.49 14.92 -20.37
N ILE A 190 -12.28 14.40 -20.57
CA ILE A 190 -11.12 15.16 -21.04
C ILE A 190 -10.77 14.71 -22.47
N HIS A 191 -10.80 15.64 -23.40
CA HIS A 191 -10.52 15.39 -24.81
C HIS A 191 -9.21 16.03 -25.29
N THR A 192 -8.76 17.10 -24.63
CA THR A 192 -7.63 17.91 -25.07
C THR A 192 -6.54 18.00 -24.00
N PRO A 193 -5.28 18.22 -24.40
CA PRO A 193 -4.19 18.50 -23.47
C PRO A 193 -4.45 19.68 -22.52
N ASP A 194 -5.13 20.73 -22.99
CA ASP A 194 -5.40 21.90 -22.16
C ASP A 194 -6.48 21.64 -21.12
N GLU A 195 -7.49 20.84 -21.43
CA GLU A 195 -8.46 20.36 -20.44
C GLU A 195 -7.78 19.48 -19.38
N ALA A 196 -6.85 18.60 -19.79
CA ALA A 196 -6.06 17.80 -18.83
C ALA A 196 -5.26 18.69 -17.87
N ARG A 197 -4.59 19.72 -18.38
CA ARG A 197 -3.86 20.67 -17.56
C ARG A 197 -4.78 21.47 -16.62
N ALA A 198 -5.95 21.89 -17.12
CA ALA A 198 -6.93 22.62 -16.32
C ALA A 198 -7.44 21.79 -15.16
N TRP A 199 -7.79 20.51 -15.40
CA TRP A 199 -8.22 19.57 -14.36
C TRP A 199 -7.14 19.38 -13.28
N LEU A 200 -5.88 19.23 -13.67
CA LEU A 200 -4.76 19.08 -12.74
C LEU A 200 -4.55 20.32 -11.85
N ARG A 201 -4.74 21.52 -12.41
CA ARG A 201 -4.69 22.78 -11.63
C ARG A 201 -5.82 22.84 -10.61
N ASP A 202 -7.01 22.39 -10.99
CA ASP A 202 -8.17 22.38 -10.09
C ASP A 202 -7.94 21.40 -8.92
N VAL A 203 -7.58 20.15 -9.17
CA VAL A 203 -7.31 19.20 -8.06
C VAL A 203 -6.15 19.66 -7.18
N LYS A 204 -5.12 20.32 -7.75
CA LYS A 204 -4.03 20.92 -6.97
C LYS A 204 -4.53 22.05 -6.08
N ALA A 205 -5.36 22.92 -6.63
CA ALA A 205 -5.95 24.06 -5.89
C ALA A 205 -6.86 23.59 -4.75
N ARG A 206 -7.55 22.45 -4.92
CA ARG A 206 -8.33 21.80 -3.85
C ARG A 206 -7.47 21.18 -2.76
N GLY A 207 -6.20 20.86 -3.01
CA GLY A 207 -5.27 20.36 -2.01
C GLY A 207 -4.80 18.91 -2.20
N ALA A 208 -4.96 18.34 -3.39
CA ALA A 208 -4.39 17.04 -3.72
C ALA A 208 -2.86 17.07 -3.63
N ASP A 209 -2.27 15.97 -3.14
CA ASP A 209 -0.82 15.78 -3.05
C ASP A 209 -0.22 15.17 -4.32
N GLY A 210 -1.05 14.47 -5.10
CA GLY A 210 -0.60 13.81 -6.31
C GLY A 210 -1.75 13.26 -7.15
N ILE A 211 -1.38 12.51 -8.19
CA ILE A 211 -2.28 11.98 -9.20
C ILE A 211 -2.06 10.47 -9.38
N LYS A 212 -3.17 9.72 -9.42
CA LYS A 212 -3.22 8.32 -9.84
C LYS A 212 -3.64 8.25 -11.30
N PHE A 213 -2.84 7.58 -12.12
CA PHE A 213 -3.17 7.25 -13.50
C PHE A 213 -3.44 5.75 -13.66
N MET A 214 -4.30 5.38 -14.60
CA MET A 214 -4.37 4.04 -15.18
C MET A 214 -4.08 4.04 -16.69
N GLY A 215 -3.76 5.20 -17.23
CA GLY A 215 -3.51 5.47 -18.62
C GLY A 215 -4.48 6.52 -19.16
N ALA A 216 -4.10 7.11 -20.29
CA ALA A 216 -4.88 8.07 -21.06
C ALA A 216 -4.36 8.00 -22.50
N PRO A 217 -5.02 8.58 -23.50
CA PRO A 217 -4.40 8.76 -24.81
C PRO A 217 -3.01 9.41 -24.68
N PRO A 218 -1.99 8.97 -25.43
CA PRO A 218 -0.58 9.38 -25.21
C PRO A 218 -0.35 10.88 -25.12
N LYS A 219 -1.05 11.68 -25.96
CA LYS A 219 -0.93 13.15 -25.92
C LYS A 219 -1.50 13.76 -24.64
N LEU A 220 -2.61 13.20 -24.13
CA LEU A 220 -3.19 13.64 -22.86
C LEU A 220 -2.31 13.24 -21.69
N MET A 221 -1.81 12.00 -21.67
CA MET A 221 -0.92 11.50 -20.63
C MET A 221 0.37 12.32 -20.55
N GLN A 222 0.99 12.61 -21.69
CA GLN A 222 2.20 13.44 -21.74
C GLN A 222 1.95 14.86 -21.22
N ALA A 223 0.84 15.49 -21.63
CA ALA A 223 0.47 16.82 -21.15
C ALA A 223 0.16 16.83 -19.65
N ALA A 224 -0.51 15.78 -19.16
CA ALA A 224 -0.83 15.64 -17.75
C ALA A 224 0.44 15.45 -16.90
N LEU A 225 1.37 14.60 -17.32
CA LEU A 225 2.62 14.37 -16.59
C LEU A 225 3.53 15.61 -16.59
N ASP A 226 3.62 16.33 -17.70
CA ASP A 226 4.31 17.62 -17.79
C ASP A 226 3.71 18.64 -16.80
N GLU A 227 2.39 18.74 -16.72
CA GLU A 227 1.72 19.65 -15.77
C GLU A 227 1.89 19.19 -14.32
N CYS A 228 1.85 17.88 -14.04
CA CYS A 228 2.18 17.37 -12.70
C CYS A 228 3.56 17.85 -12.23
N GLY A 229 4.57 17.75 -13.11
CA GLY A 229 5.92 18.25 -12.82
C GLY A 229 5.96 19.73 -12.49
N LYS A 230 5.25 20.57 -13.27
CA LYS A 230 5.14 22.02 -13.04
C LYS A 230 4.45 22.38 -11.73
N LEU A 231 3.45 21.60 -11.33
CA LEU A 231 2.68 21.82 -10.11
C LEU A 231 3.29 21.18 -8.86
N GLY A 232 4.40 20.44 -9.01
CA GLY A 232 4.99 19.67 -7.91
C GLY A 232 4.09 18.53 -7.41
N LEU A 233 3.22 18.00 -8.28
CA LEU A 233 2.37 16.85 -7.97
C LEU A 233 3.13 15.55 -8.23
N ARG A 234 3.20 14.67 -7.24
CA ARG A 234 3.69 13.31 -7.45
C ARG A 234 2.66 12.52 -8.27
N SER A 235 3.13 11.60 -9.10
CA SER A 235 2.26 10.80 -9.96
C SER A 235 2.60 9.32 -9.89
N GLY A 236 1.58 8.47 -9.81
CA GLY A 236 1.72 7.02 -9.89
C GLY A 236 0.82 6.45 -10.98
N CYS A 237 1.24 5.38 -11.63
CA CYS A 237 0.47 4.76 -12.70
C CYS A 237 0.37 3.24 -12.56
N HIS A 238 -0.88 2.74 -12.51
CA HIS A 238 -1.22 1.38 -12.88
C HIS A 238 -1.40 1.37 -14.40
N HIS A 239 -0.40 0.94 -15.16
CA HIS A 239 -0.51 0.95 -16.63
C HIS A 239 -1.57 -0.05 -17.08
N SER A 240 -2.62 0.42 -17.73
CA SER A 240 -3.62 -0.45 -18.33
C SER A 240 -2.99 -1.31 -19.42
N GLN A 241 -3.22 -2.62 -19.40
CA GLN A 241 -2.73 -3.56 -20.41
C GLN A 241 -3.18 -3.18 -21.84
N GLN A 242 -4.28 -2.45 -21.98
CA GLN A 242 -4.73 -1.92 -23.28
C GLN A 242 -3.85 -0.79 -23.81
N ALA A 243 -3.12 -0.10 -22.95
CA ALA A 243 -2.34 1.08 -23.30
C ALA A 243 -0.82 0.83 -23.37
N VAL A 244 -0.32 -0.30 -22.83
CA VAL A 244 1.13 -0.57 -22.66
C VAL A 244 1.93 -0.59 -23.96
N ALA A 245 1.30 -0.92 -25.09
CA ALA A 245 1.96 -0.84 -26.40
C ALA A 245 2.40 0.59 -26.77
N GLN A 246 1.61 1.57 -26.36
CA GLN A 246 1.84 2.98 -26.63
C GLN A 246 2.52 3.69 -25.46
N MET A 247 2.31 3.20 -24.24
CA MET A 247 2.73 3.82 -22.97
C MET A 247 3.22 2.76 -22.01
N ASN A 248 4.34 2.10 -22.32
CA ASN A 248 5.02 1.26 -21.36
C ASN A 248 5.68 2.12 -20.24
N THR A 249 6.12 1.47 -19.18
CA THR A 249 6.67 2.16 -18.00
C THR A 249 7.85 3.06 -18.33
N LEU A 250 8.78 2.60 -19.18
CA LEU A 250 9.95 3.40 -19.52
C LEU A 250 9.59 4.67 -20.30
N ARG A 251 8.57 4.59 -21.16
CA ARG A 251 8.08 5.75 -21.90
C ARG A 251 7.43 6.77 -20.99
N THR A 252 6.54 6.34 -20.09
CA THR A 252 5.86 7.24 -19.15
C THR A 252 6.81 7.83 -18.09
N ALA A 253 7.80 7.05 -17.64
CA ALA A 253 8.91 7.56 -16.81
C ALA A 253 9.66 8.69 -17.52
N GLY A 254 9.96 8.52 -18.82
CA GLY A 254 10.58 9.55 -19.66
C GLY A 254 9.70 10.80 -19.87
N TRP A 255 8.40 10.71 -19.64
CA TRP A 255 7.47 11.86 -19.67
C TRP A 255 7.29 12.52 -18.29
N GLY A 256 7.95 12.02 -17.23
CA GLY A 256 7.91 12.60 -15.89
C GLY A 256 7.00 11.87 -14.91
N LEU A 257 6.54 10.65 -15.21
CA LEU A 257 5.88 9.80 -14.20
C LEU A 257 6.85 9.55 -13.04
N THR A 258 6.40 9.69 -11.79
CA THR A 258 7.27 9.55 -10.61
C THR A 258 7.35 8.12 -10.07
N SER A 259 6.29 7.33 -10.20
CA SER A 259 6.33 5.91 -9.81
C SER A 259 5.48 5.01 -10.69
N GLN A 260 5.96 3.79 -10.86
CA GLN A 260 5.13 2.69 -11.33
C GLN A 260 4.51 1.96 -10.14
N GLU A 261 3.22 1.68 -10.28
CA GLU A 261 2.46 0.80 -9.41
C GLU A 261 2.37 -0.59 -10.08
N HIS A 262 2.55 -1.66 -9.30
CA HIS A 262 2.53 -3.03 -9.83
C HIS A 262 3.67 -3.30 -10.83
N TYR A 263 3.35 -3.91 -11.97
CA TYR A 263 4.35 -4.28 -12.98
C TYR A 263 3.92 -4.05 -14.44
N TYR A 264 2.63 -3.77 -14.70
CA TYR A 264 2.13 -3.60 -16.07
C TYR A 264 2.89 -2.49 -16.80
N GLY A 265 3.33 -2.77 -18.02
CA GLY A 265 4.17 -1.87 -18.80
C GLY A 265 5.69 -2.05 -18.56
N LEU A 266 6.09 -2.74 -17.48
CA LEU A 266 7.50 -3.04 -17.24
C LEU A 266 8.02 -4.18 -18.13
N PRO A 267 7.33 -5.35 -18.28
CA PRO A 267 7.70 -6.34 -19.27
C PRO A 267 7.79 -5.76 -20.69
N GLU A 268 6.82 -4.92 -21.07
CA GLU A 268 6.79 -4.26 -22.39
C GLU A 268 7.96 -3.28 -22.60
N SER A 269 8.54 -2.76 -21.53
CA SER A 269 9.78 -1.96 -21.59
C SER A 269 11.01 -2.83 -21.91
N LEU A 270 10.91 -4.13 -21.65
CA LEU A 270 11.96 -5.14 -21.87
C LEU A 270 11.75 -5.95 -23.15
N PHE A 271 10.68 -5.72 -23.91
CA PHE A 271 10.44 -6.46 -25.15
C PHE A 271 11.43 -6.05 -26.27
N GLU A 272 11.80 -7.03 -27.07
CA GLU A 272 12.62 -6.88 -28.28
C GLU A 272 11.81 -7.28 -29.50
N GLY A 273 11.74 -6.40 -30.50
CA GLY A 273 11.02 -6.66 -31.75
C GLY A 273 9.50 -6.68 -31.65
N ARG A 274 8.92 -6.38 -30.47
CA ARG A 274 7.48 -6.31 -30.23
C ARG A 274 7.12 -5.20 -29.25
N ALA A 275 5.85 -4.80 -29.23
CA ALA A 275 5.32 -3.80 -28.29
C ALA A 275 4.27 -4.38 -27.31
N LEU A 276 3.74 -5.57 -27.61
CA LEU A 276 2.75 -6.29 -26.81
C LEU A 276 3.20 -7.72 -26.56
N GLN A 277 2.71 -8.31 -25.48
CA GLN A 277 2.80 -9.76 -25.28
C GLN A 277 1.89 -10.51 -26.30
N ASP A 278 2.09 -11.81 -26.43
CA ASP A 278 1.27 -12.66 -27.29
C ASP A 278 -0.08 -12.89 -26.63
N TYR A 279 -1.12 -12.28 -27.16
CA TYR A 279 -2.50 -12.52 -26.76
C TYR A 279 -3.18 -13.50 -27.71
N PRO A 280 -4.00 -14.43 -27.22
CA PRO A 280 -4.81 -15.28 -28.08
C PRO A 280 -5.85 -14.45 -28.86
N PRO A 281 -6.34 -14.94 -30.02
CA PRO A 281 -7.28 -14.20 -30.86
C PRO A 281 -8.62 -13.87 -30.17
N ASP A 282 -9.01 -14.64 -29.17
CA ASP A 282 -10.24 -14.49 -28.39
C ASP A 282 -10.02 -13.72 -27.07
N TYR A 283 -8.85 -13.07 -26.91
CA TYR A 283 -8.56 -12.29 -25.72
C TYR A 283 -9.62 -11.20 -25.47
N ASN A 284 -10.18 -11.21 -24.28
CA ASN A 284 -11.11 -10.20 -23.82
C ASN A 284 -10.58 -9.53 -22.53
N TYR A 285 -10.15 -8.29 -22.65
CA TYR A 285 -9.67 -7.50 -21.50
C TYR A 285 -10.75 -7.31 -20.41
N MET A 286 -12.02 -7.30 -20.78
CA MET A 286 -13.14 -7.15 -19.85
C MET A 286 -13.49 -8.45 -19.11
N ASP A 287 -12.94 -9.59 -19.51
CA ASP A 287 -13.01 -10.83 -18.75
C ASP A 287 -11.82 -10.88 -17.78
N GLU A 288 -12.10 -10.74 -16.49
CA GLU A 288 -11.09 -10.70 -15.44
C GLU A 288 -10.20 -11.95 -15.43
N TYR A 289 -10.73 -13.13 -15.76
CA TYR A 289 -9.92 -14.33 -15.88
C TYR A 289 -8.92 -14.22 -17.05
N HIS A 290 -9.36 -13.84 -18.25
CA HIS A 290 -8.46 -13.63 -19.38
C HIS A 290 -7.39 -12.59 -19.06
N ARG A 291 -7.81 -11.49 -18.44
CA ARG A 291 -6.91 -10.40 -18.05
C ARG A 291 -5.80 -10.89 -17.11
N PHE A 292 -6.15 -11.57 -16.03
CA PHE A 292 -5.18 -11.93 -14.98
C PHE A 292 -4.42 -13.24 -15.28
N SER A 293 -5.01 -14.23 -15.95
CA SER A 293 -4.29 -15.43 -16.36
C SER A 293 -3.16 -15.08 -17.35
N LEU A 294 -3.44 -14.25 -18.35
CA LEU A 294 -2.43 -13.84 -19.35
C LEU A 294 -1.44 -12.82 -18.80
N ALA A 295 -1.82 -12.01 -17.82
CA ALA A 295 -0.90 -11.08 -17.17
C ALA A 295 0.29 -11.79 -16.49
N GLY A 296 0.13 -13.05 -16.07
CA GLY A 296 1.20 -13.89 -15.52
C GLY A 296 2.27 -14.34 -16.55
N GLN A 297 2.15 -13.96 -17.82
CA GLN A 297 3.05 -14.38 -18.88
C GLN A 297 3.98 -13.27 -19.40
N GLY A 298 3.80 -12.01 -18.94
CA GLY A 298 4.50 -10.86 -19.50
C GLY A 298 6.02 -10.96 -19.41
N PHE A 299 6.57 -11.26 -18.25
CA PHE A 299 8.02 -11.36 -18.07
C PHE A 299 8.65 -12.59 -18.73
N ALA A 300 7.89 -13.66 -18.96
CA ALA A 300 8.40 -14.83 -19.68
C ALA A 300 8.67 -14.53 -21.16
N GLN A 301 8.08 -13.45 -21.71
CA GLN A 301 8.25 -12.99 -23.09
C GLN A 301 9.21 -11.80 -23.21
N ALA A 302 9.71 -11.29 -22.09
CA ALA A 302 10.63 -10.18 -22.02
C ALA A 302 12.09 -10.65 -22.21
N ALA A 303 12.97 -9.71 -22.45
CA ALA A 303 14.41 -9.98 -22.48
C ALA A 303 14.84 -10.62 -21.15
N PRO A 304 15.64 -11.70 -21.19
CA PRO A 304 15.96 -12.45 -19.98
C PRO A 304 16.82 -11.64 -19.00
N PRO A 305 16.75 -11.97 -17.69
CA PRO A 305 17.58 -11.35 -16.68
C PRO A 305 19.06 -11.33 -17.07
N GLY A 306 19.74 -10.20 -16.86
CA GLY A 306 21.16 -10.02 -17.16
C GLY A 306 21.50 -9.75 -18.62
N SER A 307 20.53 -9.82 -19.56
CA SER A 307 20.76 -9.50 -20.97
C SER A 307 21.11 -8.02 -21.20
N ALA A 308 21.64 -7.69 -22.37
CA ALA A 308 21.97 -6.31 -22.75
C ALA A 308 20.75 -5.38 -22.64
N LYS A 309 19.58 -5.85 -23.10
CA LYS A 309 18.32 -5.10 -23.01
C LYS A 309 17.87 -4.89 -21.56
N TRP A 310 18.01 -5.91 -20.72
CA TRP A 310 17.72 -5.81 -19.29
C TRP A 310 18.58 -4.74 -18.62
N GLN A 311 19.89 -4.75 -18.86
CA GLN A 311 20.81 -3.75 -18.32
C GLN A 311 20.53 -2.34 -18.86
N GLU A 312 20.28 -2.21 -20.16
CA GLU A 312 19.90 -0.94 -20.78
C GLU A 312 18.68 -0.30 -20.07
N VAL A 313 17.62 -1.10 -19.83
CA VAL A 313 16.38 -0.63 -19.22
C VAL A 313 16.61 -0.23 -17.76
N LEU A 314 17.36 -1.03 -16.98
CA LEU A 314 17.76 -0.69 -15.63
C LEU A 314 18.48 0.67 -15.56
N GLN A 315 19.49 0.88 -16.42
CA GLN A 315 20.24 2.13 -16.46
C GLN A 315 19.38 3.34 -16.85
N LYS A 316 18.41 3.16 -17.76
CA LYS A 316 17.47 4.22 -18.12
C LYS A 316 16.57 4.63 -16.97
N PHE A 317 16.04 3.67 -16.18
CA PHE A 317 15.26 3.99 -15.00
C PHE A 317 16.08 4.67 -13.91
N LEU A 318 17.34 4.25 -13.72
CA LEU A 318 18.26 4.93 -12.78
C LEU A 318 18.52 6.37 -13.18
N ALA A 319 18.77 6.62 -14.47
CA ALA A 319 19.01 7.96 -14.99
C ALA A 319 17.80 8.90 -14.84
N LEU A 320 16.58 8.34 -14.73
CA LEU A 320 15.33 9.08 -14.50
C LEU A 320 14.98 9.23 -13.01
N ASP A 321 15.80 8.73 -12.08
CA ASP A 321 15.49 8.65 -10.64
C ASP A 321 14.10 8.05 -10.37
N PHE A 322 13.73 7.04 -11.15
CA PHE A 322 12.39 6.46 -11.16
C PHE A 322 12.12 5.60 -9.92
N SER A 323 10.88 5.52 -9.47
CA SER A 323 10.51 4.73 -8.32
C SER A 323 9.59 3.57 -8.70
N PHE A 324 9.76 2.42 -8.06
CA PHE A 324 8.85 1.28 -8.18
C PHE A 324 8.13 1.04 -6.85
N VAL A 325 6.82 0.84 -6.95
CA VAL A 325 5.94 0.40 -5.86
C VAL A 325 5.30 -0.93 -6.31
N PRO A 326 5.96 -2.06 -6.08
CA PRO A 326 5.58 -3.32 -6.72
C PRO A 326 4.22 -3.85 -6.26
N THR A 327 3.83 -3.63 -5.02
CA THR A 327 2.62 -4.22 -4.47
C THR A 327 2.57 -5.75 -4.70
N PHE A 328 3.65 -6.43 -4.43
CA PHE A 328 3.72 -7.89 -4.60
C PHE A 328 2.57 -8.61 -3.90
N SER A 329 2.18 -8.12 -2.73
CA SER A 329 1.15 -8.73 -1.90
C SER A 329 -0.18 -8.86 -2.64
N ILE A 330 -0.58 -7.87 -3.45
CA ILE A 330 -1.90 -7.90 -4.13
C ILE A 330 -2.06 -9.06 -5.10
N TYR A 331 -0.97 -9.54 -5.72
CA TYR A 331 -1.00 -10.67 -6.65
C TYR A 331 -0.49 -11.99 -6.04
N ASP A 332 -0.17 -12.02 -4.73
CA ASP A 332 0.37 -13.23 -4.09
C ASP A 332 -0.61 -14.42 -4.18
N ALA A 333 -1.92 -14.16 -4.13
CA ALA A 333 -2.95 -15.16 -4.33
C ALA A 333 -2.89 -15.83 -5.72
N ASN A 334 -2.33 -15.17 -6.73
CA ASN A 334 -2.18 -15.74 -8.07
C ASN A 334 -1.15 -16.87 -8.09
N ARG A 335 -0.24 -16.90 -7.13
CA ARG A 335 0.77 -17.96 -6.96
C ARG A 335 0.24 -19.17 -6.20
N ASP A 336 -0.70 -18.94 -5.28
CA ASP A 336 -1.33 -19.95 -4.44
C ASP A 336 -2.62 -19.38 -3.83
N GLN A 337 -3.71 -19.53 -4.57
CA GLN A 337 -5.04 -19.04 -4.18
C GLN A 337 -5.54 -19.74 -2.91
N MET A 338 -5.24 -21.02 -2.74
CA MET A 338 -5.66 -21.79 -1.57
C MET A 338 -5.02 -21.28 -0.28
N ARG A 339 -3.75 -20.90 -0.32
CA ARG A 339 -3.03 -20.31 0.81
C ARG A 339 -3.61 -18.94 1.15
N ALA A 340 -3.77 -18.05 0.16
CA ALA A 340 -4.30 -16.71 0.38
C ALA A 340 -5.70 -16.74 1.02
N ARG A 341 -6.58 -17.60 0.54
CA ARG A 341 -7.94 -17.78 1.05
C ARG A 341 -8.00 -18.32 2.49
N ARG A 342 -6.96 -19.01 2.96
CA ARG A 342 -6.88 -19.65 4.28
C ARG A 342 -5.93 -18.95 5.23
N ALA A 343 -5.62 -17.67 4.99
CA ALA A 343 -4.84 -16.90 5.92
C ALA A 343 -5.56 -16.80 7.27
N ASP A 344 -4.82 -17.00 8.36
CA ASP A 344 -5.34 -17.13 9.72
C ASP A 344 -6.05 -15.89 10.25
N TRP A 345 -5.81 -14.72 9.64
CA TRP A 345 -6.48 -13.46 10.01
C TRP A 345 -7.89 -13.29 9.42
N HIS A 346 -8.29 -14.10 8.43
CA HIS A 346 -9.58 -13.89 7.77
C HIS A 346 -10.77 -14.12 8.70
N ASP A 347 -10.70 -15.12 9.55
CA ASP A 347 -11.81 -15.51 10.42
C ASP A 347 -12.06 -14.48 11.55
N GLU A 348 -11.02 -13.74 11.97
CA GLU A 348 -11.10 -12.83 13.11
C GLU A 348 -11.07 -11.35 12.73
N TYR A 349 -10.37 -10.98 11.67
CA TYR A 349 -10.06 -9.59 11.38
C TYR A 349 -10.61 -9.09 10.05
N THR A 350 -10.97 -9.98 9.10
CA THR A 350 -11.45 -9.51 7.80
C THR A 350 -12.93 -9.19 7.86
N TRP A 351 -13.30 -8.00 7.38
CA TRP A 351 -14.68 -7.54 7.26
C TRP A 351 -15.48 -8.50 6.37
N ALA A 352 -16.71 -8.85 6.77
CA ALA A 352 -17.53 -9.86 6.07
C ALA A 352 -17.75 -9.54 4.59
N GLY A 353 -18.19 -8.32 4.28
CA GLY A 353 -18.42 -7.87 2.90
C GLY A 353 -17.14 -7.87 2.06
N LEU A 354 -15.97 -7.60 2.67
CA LEU A 354 -14.70 -7.66 1.98
C LEU A 354 -14.31 -9.11 1.64
N LEU A 355 -14.52 -10.04 2.56
CA LEU A 355 -14.24 -11.45 2.30
C LEU A 355 -15.21 -12.04 1.26
N GLU A 356 -16.47 -11.59 1.26
CA GLU A 356 -17.45 -11.94 0.22
C GLU A 356 -17.01 -11.39 -1.16
N TYR A 357 -16.49 -10.16 -1.19
CA TYR A 357 -15.94 -9.55 -2.40
C TYR A 357 -14.77 -10.34 -3.00
N PHE A 358 -13.96 -11.00 -2.18
CA PHE A 358 -12.85 -11.83 -2.65
C PHE A 358 -13.28 -13.15 -3.30
N LYS A 359 -14.54 -13.57 -3.14
CA LYS A 359 -15.01 -14.83 -3.71
C LYS A 359 -15.08 -14.78 -5.24
N PRO A 360 -14.88 -15.93 -5.92
CA PRO A 360 -14.97 -16.00 -7.37
C PRO A 360 -16.29 -15.50 -7.91
N ALA A 361 -16.25 -14.48 -8.78
CA ALA A 361 -17.41 -13.95 -9.49
C ALA A 361 -17.04 -13.50 -10.91
N ARG A 362 -17.96 -13.61 -11.89
CA ARG A 362 -17.67 -13.20 -13.27
C ARG A 362 -17.69 -11.71 -13.49
N GLY A 363 -18.44 -10.95 -12.67
CA GLY A 363 -18.60 -9.51 -12.78
C GLY A 363 -17.84 -8.70 -11.73
N GLY A 364 -17.12 -9.37 -10.81
CA GLY A 364 -16.39 -8.70 -9.73
C GLY A 364 -14.96 -8.40 -10.13
N HIS A 365 -14.51 -7.15 -9.93
CA HIS A 365 -13.11 -6.81 -10.12
C HIS A 365 -12.24 -7.50 -9.06
N GLY A 366 -11.19 -8.21 -9.48
CA GLY A 366 -10.33 -8.99 -8.58
C GLY A 366 -10.91 -10.34 -8.14
N ALA A 367 -12.02 -10.79 -8.73
CA ALA A 367 -12.70 -12.05 -8.38
C ALA A 367 -12.59 -13.10 -9.50
N TYR A 368 -11.46 -13.22 -10.14
CA TYR A 368 -11.23 -13.98 -11.38
C TYR A 368 -10.96 -15.47 -11.19
N TRP A 369 -11.11 -16.02 -9.99
CA TRP A 369 -10.72 -17.39 -9.60
C TRP A 369 -11.57 -18.50 -10.20
N TYR A 370 -12.70 -18.20 -10.81
CA TYR A 370 -13.71 -19.15 -11.26
C TYR A 370 -13.24 -20.18 -12.32
N ARG A 371 -12.04 -19.99 -12.90
CA ARG A 371 -11.35 -20.92 -13.79
C ARG A 371 -9.87 -21.10 -13.45
N TRP A 372 -9.43 -20.55 -12.30
CA TRP A 372 -8.04 -20.56 -11.93
C TRP A 372 -7.49 -21.97 -11.77
N SER A 373 -6.34 -22.23 -12.39
CA SER A 373 -5.74 -23.55 -12.51
C SER A 373 -4.30 -23.57 -12.01
N ILE A 374 -3.75 -24.76 -11.79
CA ILE A 374 -2.32 -24.92 -11.48
C ILE A 374 -1.42 -24.37 -12.59
N THR A 375 -1.88 -24.35 -13.84
CA THR A 375 -1.13 -23.75 -14.95
C THR A 375 -0.99 -22.24 -14.75
N ASP A 376 -2.07 -21.56 -14.35
CA ASP A 376 -2.05 -20.13 -14.04
C ASP A 376 -1.11 -19.84 -12.87
N GLU A 377 -1.17 -20.63 -11.80
CA GLU A 377 -0.28 -20.48 -10.65
C GLU A 377 1.20 -20.66 -11.01
N VAL A 378 1.54 -21.65 -11.84
CA VAL A 378 2.92 -21.89 -12.31
C VAL A 378 3.42 -20.72 -13.17
N GLN A 379 2.57 -20.17 -14.03
CA GLN A 379 2.89 -18.98 -14.81
C GLN A 379 3.17 -17.78 -13.90
N TRP A 380 2.32 -17.56 -12.90
CA TRP A 380 2.50 -16.48 -11.93
C TRP A 380 3.73 -16.67 -11.03
N LYS A 381 4.07 -17.90 -10.64
CA LYS A 381 5.33 -18.18 -9.92
C LYS A 381 6.55 -17.81 -10.78
N THR A 382 6.49 -18.09 -12.08
CA THR A 382 7.55 -17.71 -13.04
C THR A 382 7.60 -16.19 -13.22
N GLN A 383 6.45 -15.54 -13.38
CA GLN A 383 6.30 -14.09 -13.45
C GLN A 383 6.95 -13.41 -12.23
N TYR A 384 6.61 -13.85 -11.03
CA TYR A 384 7.15 -13.30 -9.77
C TYR A 384 8.67 -13.43 -9.69
N ARG A 385 9.22 -14.59 -10.03
CA ARG A 385 10.66 -14.83 -9.97
C ARG A 385 11.44 -13.83 -10.82
N ILE A 386 10.95 -13.52 -12.02
CA ILE A 386 11.63 -12.60 -12.94
C ILE A 386 11.40 -11.14 -12.50
N TRP A 387 10.19 -10.82 -12.10
CA TRP A 387 9.82 -9.49 -11.59
C TRP A 387 10.60 -9.13 -10.33
N MET A 388 10.64 -10.02 -9.35
CA MET A 388 11.42 -9.86 -8.12
C MET A 388 12.92 -9.66 -8.43
N GLN A 389 13.46 -10.42 -9.38
CA GLN A 389 14.85 -10.25 -9.79
C GLN A 389 15.09 -8.88 -10.41
N PHE A 390 14.18 -8.37 -11.27
CA PHE A 390 14.34 -7.03 -11.85
C PHE A 390 14.42 -5.96 -10.74
N LEU A 391 13.53 -6.03 -9.76
CA LEU A 391 13.50 -5.04 -8.69
C LEU A 391 14.69 -5.16 -7.74
N ASN A 392 15.17 -6.37 -7.48
CA ASN A 392 16.40 -6.58 -6.71
C ASN A 392 17.64 -6.05 -7.45
N ASP A 393 17.76 -6.31 -8.74
CA ASP A 393 18.83 -5.76 -9.58
C ASP A 393 18.78 -4.24 -9.60
N TYR A 394 17.58 -3.65 -9.76
CA TYR A 394 17.37 -2.20 -9.72
C TYR A 394 17.78 -1.59 -8.38
N LYS A 395 17.32 -2.18 -7.27
CA LYS A 395 17.69 -1.76 -5.91
C LYS A 395 19.22 -1.87 -5.70
N ASN A 396 19.85 -2.95 -6.14
CA ASN A 396 21.30 -3.16 -5.99
C ASN A 396 22.15 -2.13 -6.76
N LEU A 397 21.58 -1.55 -7.80
CA LEU A 397 22.18 -0.44 -8.55
C LEU A 397 21.87 0.94 -7.95
N GLY A 398 21.19 1.00 -6.81
CA GLY A 398 20.83 2.23 -6.11
C GLY A 398 19.43 2.77 -6.44
N GLY A 399 18.65 2.07 -7.25
CA GLY A 399 17.30 2.44 -7.62
C GLY A 399 16.33 2.41 -6.44
N ARG A 400 15.27 3.24 -6.51
CA ARG A 400 14.28 3.38 -5.45
C ARG A 400 13.15 2.38 -5.63
N VAL A 401 13.02 1.45 -4.65
CA VAL A 401 11.89 0.54 -4.50
C VAL A 401 11.23 0.84 -3.16
N CYS A 402 9.91 1.02 -3.16
CA CYS A 402 9.10 1.35 -1.99
C CYS A 402 8.05 0.28 -1.75
N THR A 403 7.58 0.16 -0.51
CA THR A 403 6.45 -0.71 -0.17
C THR A 403 5.12 -0.10 -0.61
N GLY A 404 4.18 -0.96 -0.98
CA GLY A 404 2.79 -0.64 -1.21
C GLY A 404 1.96 -1.91 -1.09
N SER A 405 0.81 -1.88 -0.41
CA SER A 405 0.05 -3.09 -0.15
C SER A 405 -1.09 -3.32 -1.13
N ASP A 406 -1.70 -2.25 -1.63
CA ASP A 406 -2.93 -2.31 -2.45
C ASP A 406 -4.03 -3.17 -1.79
N SER A 407 -4.08 -3.15 -0.45
CA SER A 407 -5.00 -3.97 0.34
C SER A 407 -6.46 -3.61 0.09
N GLY A 408 -7.36 -4.55 0.30
CA GLY A 408 -8.78 -4.45 0.01
C GLY A 408 -9.20 -5.23 -1.24
N PHE A 409 -8.26 -5.91 -1.91
CA PHE A 409 -8.49 -6.77 -3.06
C PHE A 409 -7.80 -8.12 -2.87
N ILE A 410 -8.24 -9.13 -3.62
CA ILE A 410 -7.51 -10.38 -3.89
C ILE A 410 -6.96 -11.03 -2.61
N TYR A 411 -7.82 -11.22 -1.60
CA TYR A 411 -7.49 -11.80 -0.28
C TYR A 411 -6.45 -11.00 0.54
N GLN A 412 -6.23 -9.72 0.23
CA GLN A 412 -5.36 -8.86 1.03
C GLN A 412 -6.17 -8.00 2.00
N THR A 413 -6.12 -8.31 3.29
CA THR A 413 -6.70 -7.52 4.38
C THR A 413 -5.76 -6.37 4.73
N TYR A 414 -6.32 -5.19 5.03
CA TYR A 414 -5.57 -4.00 5.44
C TYR A 414 -4.60 -4.30 6.58
N GLY A 415 -3.44 -3.70 6.56
CA GLY A 415 -2.37 -3.96 7.51
C GLY A 415 -1.67 -5.31 7.31
N PHE A 416 -2.41 -6.41 7.28
CA PHE A 416 -1.86 -7.75 7.02
C PHE A 416 -1.18 -7.84 5.64
N GLY A 417 -1.82 -7.29 4.59
CA GLY A 417 -1.23 -7.20 3.26
C GLY A 417 0.06 -6.40 3.23
N PHE A 418 0.19 -5.37 4.08
CA PHE A 418 1.42 -4.61 4.19
C PHE A 418 2.57 -5.45 4.78
N ILE A 419 2.34 -6.21 5.84
CA ILE A 419 3.38 -7.10 6.39
C ILE A 419 3.74 -8.18 5.36
N ARG A 420 2.76 -8.67 4.59
CA ARG A 420 3.04 -9.60 3.50
C ARG A 420 3.95 -9.00 2.43
N GLU A 421 3.82 -7.71 2.12
CA GLU A 421 4.72 -7.00 1.21
C GLU A 421 6.17 -7.01 1.72
N LEU A 422 6.39 -6.83 3.04
CA LEU A 422 7.74 -6.93 3.62
C LEU A 422 8.37 -8.31 3.42
N GLU A 423 7.59 -9.38 3.64
CA GLU A 423 8.07 -10.75 3.39
C GLU A 423 8.42 -10.97 1.91
N LEU A 424 7.59 -10.46 0.99
CA LEU A 424 7.79 -10.64 -0.44
C LEU A 424 8.99 -9.83 -0.96
N LEU A 425 9.27 -8.65 -0.40
CA LEU A 425 10.52 -7.95 -0.68
C LEU A 425 11.74 -8.74 -0.18
N GLN A 426 11.64 -9.39 0.98
CA GLN A 426 12.71 -10.26 1.45
C GLN A 426 12.86 -11.50 0.55
N GLU A 427 11.77 -12.11 0.09
CA GLU A 427 11.78 -13.18 -0.92
C GLU A 427 12.45 -12.72 -2.24
N ALA A 428 12.27 -11.45 -2.61
CA ALA A 428 12.92 -10.84 -3.78
C ALA A 428 14.44 -10.64 -3.62
N GLY A 429 15.01 -10.91 -2.45
CA GLY A 429 16.44 -10.80 -2.17
C GLY A 429 16.87 -9.53 -1.46
N PHE A 430 15.93 -8.74 -0.93
CA PHE A 430 16.27 -7.61 -0.06
C PHE A 430 16.68 -8.13 1.33
N THR A 431 17.74 -7.59 1.88
CA THR A 431 18.07 -7.82 3.30
C THR A 431 17.03 -7.18 4.21
N PRO A 432 16.85 -7.63 5.46
CA PRO A 432 15.87 -7.02 6.37
C PRO A 432 16.04 -5.51 6.55
N LEU A 433 17.25 -4.98 6.54
CA LEU A 433 17.51 -3.54 6.60
C LEU A 433 17.09 -2.81 5.32
N GLU A 434 17.24 -3.42 4.15
CA GLU A 434 16.78 -2.86 2.89
C GLU A 434 15.25 -2.91 2.78
N VAL A 435 14.61 -3.97 3.27
CA VAL A 435 13.14 -4.03 3.39
C VAL A 435 12.63 -2.91 4.28
N LEU A 436 13.24 -2.70 5.45
CA LEU A 436 12.87 -1.62 6.34
C LEU A 436 13.07 -0.25 5.67
N ALA A 437 14.17 -0.05 4.94
CA ALA A 437 14.40 1.20 4.20
C ALA A 437 13.35 1.42 3.10
N ALA A 438 12.93 0.36 2.39
CA ALA A 438 11.84 0.43 1.41
C ALA A 438 10.50 0.82 2.06
N ALA A 439 10.26 0.32 3.27
CA ALA A 439 9.04 0.58 4.05
C ALA A 439 9.03 1.93 4.79
N THR A 440 10.13 2.68 4.75
CA THR A 440 10.29 3.93 5.53
C THR A 440 10.93 5.04 4.69
N VAL A 441 12.26 5.20 4.71
CA VAL A 441 12.94 6.33 4.06
C VAL A 441 12.73 6.39 2.55
N LYS A 442 12.66 5.24 1.87
CA LYS A 442 12.42 5.22 0.41
C LYS A 442 11.00 5.66 0.06
N GLY A 443 10.01 5.26 0.87
CA GLY A 443 8.65 5.77 0.76
C GLY A 443 8.57 7.28 1.01
N ALA A 444 9.24 7.77 2.07
CA ALA A 444 9.31 9.20 2.34
C ALA A 444 9.92 9.99 1.16
N GLN A 445 11.02 9.51 0.59
CA GLN A 445 11.66 10.11 -0.61
C GLN A 445 10.71 10.15 -1.82
N LEU A 446 10.00 9.04 -2.09
CA LEU A 446 9.00 9.01 -3.17
C LEU A 446 7.92 10.08 -2.98
N LEU A 447 7.48 10.27 -1.73
CA LEU A 447 6.37 11.15 -1.39
C LEU A 447 6.80 12.62 -1.17
N GLY A 448 8.11 12.92 -1.14
CA GLY A 448 8.64 14.24 -0.82
C GLY A 448 8.48 14.59 0.66
N LEU A 449 8.55 13.60 1.53
CA LEU A 449 8.42 13.69 2.98
C LEU A 449 9.72 13.34 3.71
N GLU A 450 10.85 13.23 3.00
CA GLU A 450 12.13 12.82 3.56
C GLU A 450 12.64 13.72 4.68
N ASP A 451 12.28 15.00 4.67
CA ASP A 451 12.59 15.93 5.75
C ASP A 451 11.60 15.84 6.92
N GLU A 452 10.42 15.24 6.71
CA GLU A 452 9.34 15.19 7.69
C GLU A 452 9.31 13.86 8.47
N THR A 453 9.47 12.71 7.78
CA THR A 453 9.30 11.38 8.37
C THR A 453 10.18 10.32 7.68
N GLY A 454 10.02 9.04 8.03
CA GLY A 454 10.68 7.90 7.40
C GLY A 454 12.02 7.52 8.01
N ALA A 455 12.52 8.23 9.01
CA ALA A 455 13.72 7.85 9.75
C ALA A 455 13.62 8.24 11.23
N VAL A 456 14.31 7.49 12.10
CA VAL A 456 14.52 7.89 13.50
C VAL A 456 15.67 8.90 13.53
N GLU A 457 15.32 10.16 13.41
CA GLU A 457 16.27 11.27 13.29
C GLU A 457 15.71 12.53 13.96
N VAL A 458 16.59 13.30 14.61
CA VAL A 458 16.22 14.56 15.29
C VAL A 458 15.61 15.56 14.31
N GLY A 459 14.50 16.16 14.70
CA GLY A 459 13.72 17.12 13.91
C GLY A 459 12.56 16.52 13.15
N LYS A 460 12.57 15.20 12.88
CA LYS A 460 11.47 14.53 12.18
C LYS A 460 10.27 14.30 13.08
N ALA A 461 9.11 14.08 12.47
CA ALA A 461 7.90 13.66 13.16
C ALA A 461 8.15 12.39 13.98
N ALA A 462 7.58 12.33 15.16
CA ALA A 462 7.65 11.15 16.02
C ALA A 462 6.67 10.07 15.50
N ASP A 463 6.94 9.58 14.30
CA ASP A 463 6.34 8.39 13.70
C ASP A 463 7.27 7.21 13.99
N LEU A 464 7.01 6.50 15.09
CA LEU A 464 7.90 5.48 15.65
C LEU A 464 7.16 4.19 15.97
N LEU A 465 7.84 3.06 15.85
CA LEU A 465 7.32 1.76 16.25
C LEU A 465 8.17 1.21 17.38
N ILE A 466 7.54 0.68 18.42
CA ILE A 466 8.20 0.01 19.52
C ILE A 466 7.95 -1.49 19.43
N HIS A 467 9.03 -2.24 19.28
CA HIS A 467 9.00 -3.70 19.13
C HIS A 467 9.55 -4.36 20.38
N ASP A 468 8.85 -5.36 20.90
CA ASP A 468 9.31 -6.17 22.04
C ASP A 468 10.45 -7.12 21.67
N VAL A 469 10.62 -7.38 20.35
CA VAL A 469 11.67 -8.24 19.79
C VAL A 469 12.31 -7.55 18.58
N ASN A 470 13.48 -8.05 18.16
CA ASN A 470 14.14 -7.51 16.96
C ASN A 470 13.28 -7.75 15.69
N PRO A 471 12.69 -6.72 15.08
CA PRO A 471 11.84 -6.89 13.90
C PRO A 471 12.62 -7.37 12.67
N LEU A 472 13.95 -7.16 12.64
CA LEU A 472 14.80 -7.58 11.52
C LEU A 472 15.06 -9.09 11.51
N SER A 473 14.74 -9.80 12.60
CA SER A 473 14.92 -11.25 12.67
C SER A 473 13.79 -12.02 11.95
N ASP A 474 12.58 -11.48 11.95
CA ASP A 474 11.40 -12.14 11.38
C ASP A 474 10.24 -11.16 11.27
N PHE A 475 9.89 -10.76 10.05
CA PHE A 475 8.75 -9.86 9.80
C PHE A 475 7.40 -10.49 10.16
N LYS A 476 7.29 -11.83 10.26
CA LYS A 476 6.04 -12.48 10.67
C LYS A 476 5.60 -12.08 12.08
N LEU A 477 6.52 -11.65 12.92
CA LEU A 477 6.24 -11.12 14.26
C LEU A 477 5.43 -9.80 14.22
N LEU A 478 5.35 -9.15 13.07
CA LEU A 478 4.60 -7.90 12.89
C LEU A 478 3.13 -8.12 12.52
N TYR A 479 2.74 -9.34 12.15
CA TYR A 479 1.32 -9.64 11.95
C TYR A 479 0.50 -9.47 13.23
N GLY A 480 -0.72 -8.96 13.10
CA GLY A 480 -1.66 -8.84 14.22
C GLY A 480 -2.01 -10.19 14.88
N THR A 481 -1.95 -11.28 14.12
CA THR A 481 -2.06 -12.67 14.63
C THR A 481 -0.77 -13.15 15.31
N GLY A 482 0.36 -12.50 15.03
CA GLY A 482 1.68 -12.92 15.52
C GLY A 482 2.29 -14.08 14.73
N ALA A 483 3.43 -14.55 15.21
CA ALA A 483 4.10 -15.75 14.70
C ALA A 483 4.14 -16.84 15.77
N MET A 484 3.95 -18.09 15.34
CA MET A 484 4.03 -19.25 16.21
C MET A 484 5.47 -19.49 16.66
N ARG A 485 5.68 -19.61 17.97
CA ARG A 485 6.96 -19.91 18.60
C ARG A 485 6.80 -21.01 19.64
N PHE A 486 7.81 -21.84 19.78
CA PHE A 486 7.87 -22.80 20.87
C PHE A 486 8.57 -22.16 22.08
N ASN A 487 7.91 -22.19 23.23
CA ASN A 487 8.48 -21.71 24.49
C ASN A 487 9.03 -22.88 25.29
N ASP A 488 10.35 -23.00 25.36
CA ASP A 488 11.04 -24.08 26.07
C ASP A 488 10.74 -24.07 27.58
N ALA A 489 10.47 -22.92 28.18
CA ALA A 489 10.21 -22.82 29.61
C ALA A 489 8.80 -23.34 29.99
N THR A 490 7.81 -23.15 29.12
CA THR A 490 6.44 -23.64 29.34
C THR A 490 6.18 -24.97 28.63
N ASN A 491 7.10 -25.41 27.77
CA ASN A 491 6.97 -26.57 26.88
C ASN A 491 5.68 -26.50 26.02
N ALA A 492 5.35 -25.31 25.53
CA ALA A 492 4.14 -25.04 24.79
C ALA A 492 4.40 -24.18 23.55
N VAL A 493 3.48 -24.28 22.60
CA VAL A 493 3.43 -23.36 21.45
C VAL A 493 2.71 -22.09 21.88
N GLU A 494 3.29 -20.94 21.59
CA GLU A 494 2.76 -19.62 21.89
C GLU A 494 2.78 -18.75 20.62
N TRP A 495 1.84 -17.81 20.54
CA TRP A 495 1.79 -16.82 19.47
C TRP A 495 2.39 -15.50 19.96
N HIS A 496 3.49 -15.10 19.35
CA HIS A 496 4.21 -13.88 19.70
C HIS A 496 3.96 -12.79 18.68
N ARG A 497 3.51 -11.63 19.16
CA ARG A 497 3.46 -10.39 18.40
C ARG A 497 4.66 -9.54 18.78
N GLY A 498 5.37 -9.05 17.77
CA GLY A 498 6.56 -8.25 17.99
C GLY A 498 6.30 -6.75 18.14
N LEU A 499 5.27 -6.22 17.48
CA LEU A 499 4.92 -4.80 17.53
C LEU A 499 4.01 -4.51 18.74
N LYS A 500 4.49 -3.64 19.64
CA LYS A 500 3.76 -3.27 20.84
C LYS A 500 3.04 -1.93 20.68
N TYR A 501 3.75 -0.90 20.27
CA TYR A 501 3.20 0.44 20.10
C TYR A 501 3.49 1.00 18.72
N THR A 502 2.50 1.66 18.15
CA THR A 502 2.66 2.57 17.02
C THR A 502 2.50 3.99 17.54
N ILE A 503 3.52 4.81 17.31
CA ILE A 503 3.50 6.24 17.64
C ILE A 503 3.38 7.02 16.35
N LYS A 504 2.37 7.88 16.23
CA LYS A 504 2.15 8.75 15.07
C LYS A 504 2.01 10.19 15.52
N ASP A 505 2.90 11.06 15.06
CA ASP A 505 2.99 12.46 15.51
C ASP A 505 3.01 12.59 17.05
N GLY A 506 3.66 11.64 17.75
CA GLY A 506 3.76 11.61 19.20
C GLY A 506 2.54 11.07 19.95
N VAL A 507 1.49 10.63 19.26
CA VAL A 507 0.35 9.91 19.84
C VAL A 507 0.67 8.42 19.88
N ILE A 508 0.54 7.79 21.03
CA ILE A 508 0.89 6.39 21.29
C ILE A 508 -0.37 5.53 21.13
N TYR A 509 -0.33 4.56 20.23
CA TYR A 509 -1.38 3.57 20.01
C TYR A 509 -0.89 2.20 20.47
N ASP A 510 -1.61 1.55 21.40
CA ASP A 510 -1.38 0.15 21.74
C ASP A 510 -1.97 -0.74 20.66
N THR A 511 -1.12 -1.55 20.03
CA THR A 511 -1.54 -2.39 18.89
C THR A 511 -2.50 -3.50 19.32
N ALA A 512 -2.44 -3.96 20.56
CA ALA A 512 -3.37 -4.96 21.09
C ALA A 512 -4.79 -4.40 21.26
N GLU A 513 -4.90 -3.15 21.71
CA GLU A 513 -6.21 -2.47 21.83
C GLU A 513 -6.82 -2.25 20.45
N LEU A 514 -6.02 -1.77 19.47
CA LEU A 514 -6.51 -1.57 18.11
C LEU A 514 -6.99 -2.88 17.46
N LEU A 515 -6.25 -3.96 17.65
CA LEU A 515 -6.64 -5.28 17.14
C LEU A 515 -7.88 -5.83 17.82
N ALA A 516 -8.08 -5.55 19.12
CA ALA A 516 -9.30 -5.94 19.81
C ALA A 516 -10.52 -5.22 19.21
N ASP A 517 -10.43 -3.90 18.99
CA ASP A 517 -11.50 -3.12 18.35
C ASP A 517 -11.83 -3.66 16.94
N VAL A 518 -10.80 -3.93 16.13
CA VAL A 518 -10.98 -4.45 14.78
C VAL A 518 -11.65 -5.83 14.79
N ARG A 519 -11.29 -6.68 15.76
CA ARG A 519 -11.93 -7.99 15.93
C ARG A 519 -13.41 -7.87 16.26
N GLU A 520 -13.77 -6.94 17.13
CA GLU A 520 -15.17 -6.64 17.47
C GLU A 520 -15.94 -6.11 16.26
N LEU A 521 -15.38 -5.16 15.52
CA LEU A 521 -15.96 -4.63 14.29
C LEU A 521 -16.11 -5.71 13.22
N GLY A 522 -15.09 -6.52 13.01
CA GLY A 522 -15.12 -7.66 12.10
C GLY A 522 -16.26 -8.62 12.47
N LYS A 523 -16.34 -9.03 13.74
CA LYS A 523 -17.38 -9.92 14.23
C LYS A 523 -18.78 -9.34 14.03
N ALA A 524 -19.00 -8.07 14.37
CA ALA A 524 -20.28 -7.39 14.15
C ALA A 524 -20.68 -7.41 12.66
N SER A 525 -19.73 -7.21 11.75
CA SER A 525 -20.01 -7.28 10.30
C SER A 525 -20.50 -8.66 9.84
N TRP A 526 -20.06 -9.74 10.47
CA TRP A 526 -20.53 -11.09 10.19
C TRP A 526 -21.95 -11.33 10.68
N GLU A 527 -22.30 -10.79 11.86
CA GLU A 527 -23.64 -10.91 12.45
C GLU A 527 -24.67 -10.11 11.62
N GLU A 528 -24.31 -8.94 11.12
CA GLU A 528 -25.15 -8.13 10.24
C GLU A 528 -25.37 -8.77 8.86
N ASP A 529 -24.37 -9.45 8.31
CA ASP A 529 -24.42 -10.09 6.99
C ASP A 529 -25.14 -11.45 7.00
N GLU A 530 -25.31 -12.08 8.18
CA GLU A 530 -25.91 -13.42 8.30
C GLU A 530 -27.31 -13.51 7.66
N PRO A 531 -28.25 -12.57 7.84
CA PRO A 531 -29.56 -12.61 7.19
C PRO A 531 -29.47 -12.55 5.66
N ALA A 532 -28.56 -11.74 5.11
CA ALA A 532 -28.36 -11.64 3.67
C ALA A 532 -27.75 -12.92 3.09
N ARG A 533 -26.82 -13.55 3.81
CA ARG A 533 -26.18 -14.82 3.43
C ARG A 533 -27.17 -15.99 3.45
N LEU A 534 -28.06 -16.03 4.44
CA LEU A 534 -29.12 -17.05 4.54
C LEU A 534 -30.22 -16.86 3.50
N ALA A 535 -30.46 -15.63 3.03
CA ALA A 535 -31.41 -15.30 1.97
C ALA A 535 -30.86 -15.62 0.56
N SER A 536 -29.54 -15.66 0.40
CA SER A 536 -28.90 -16.07 -0.87
C SER A 536 -29.14 -17.57 -1.09
N PRO A 537 -29.68 -18.00 -2.26
CA PRO A 537 -29.89 -19.41 -2.51
C PRO A 537 -28.53 -20.12 -2.46
N GLN A 538 -28.32 -20.94 -1.44
CA GLN A 538 -27.23 -21.91 -1.44
C GLN A 538 -27.35 -22.68 -2.76
N LYS A 539 -26.38 -22.55 -3.65
CA LYS A 539 -26.30 -23.43 -4.81
C LYS A 539 -26.24 -24.83 -4.25
N LYS A 540 -27.37 -25.57 -4.39
CA LYS A 540 -27.37 -27.02 -4.18
C LYS A 540 -26.20 -27.58 -4.96
N ASP A 541 -25.37 -28.33 -4.29
CA ASP A 541 -24.30 -29.10 -4.91
C ASP A 541 -24.90 -29.81 -6.12
N ALA A 542 -24.43 -29.41 -7.32
CA ALA A 542 -24.75 -30.15 -8.51
C ALA A 542 -23.89 -31.43 -8.45
N GLU A 543 -24.51 -32.56 -8.20
CA GLU A 543 -23.96 -33.90 -8.42
C GLU A 543 -23.41 -34.09 -9.84
#